data_5653aa8dbc3d12b134970bf7bc6ef51b
#
_entry.id   5653aa8dbc3d12b134970bf7bc6ef51b
#
_cell.length_a   1.000
_cell.length_b   1.000
_cell.length_c   1.000
_cell.angle_alpha   90.00
_cell.angle_beta   90.00
_cell.angle_gamma   90.00
#
_symmetry.space_group_name_H-M   'P 1'
#
loop_
_entity.id
_entity.type
_entity.pdbx_description
1 polymer ?
#
loop_
_entity_poly.entity_id
_entity_poly.type
_entity_poly.pdbx_seq_one_letter_code
_entity_poly.pdbx_strand_id
1 'polypeptide(L)'
;MREQRCYTQRRENVGTKQPLKKYFLVYEGEKTESIYFQALNNLRTDLALNPLIEIIEIVRDSSEIGYSNPKKIIDRLIENVEENILGRLSYESFLNRIIHGLENGTFFSDNRISTKDFLDSCISLLRGAGVTPKELIADKQKACDFCEHVLAQYRVNDMEFQMDDVFLRKTISYEPDYDIVCLIVDRDSKSFTEDQYDYVLEKCKEKNFDLYVSNPCFEFWVLLHFCESDEYRNADFEKVSLTEEVRKKFPCYKKNKYNAEFVVREVNTAIKNAKLFCENVNDLRHSVGTNLGCLIEKMRN
;
A
#
# COMPACT_ATOMS: atom_id res chain seq x y z
N MET A 1 17.11 -31.58 2.07
CA MET A 1 16.07 -30.61 2.44
C MET A 1 16.31 -29.34 1.64
N ARG A 2 15.38 -28.90 0.80
CA ARG A 2 15.50 -27.61 0.09
C ARG A 2 14.91 -26.55 1.02
N GLU A 3 15.72 -25.58 1.45
CA GLU A 3 15.22 -24.42 2.18
C GLU A 3 14.14 -23.69 1.34
N GLN A 4 12.97 -23.44 1.95
CA GLN A 4 11.95 -22.59 1.39
C GLN A 4 12.50 -21.16 1.40
N ARG A 5 12.82 -20.63 0.21
CA ARG A 5 13.30 -19.26 0.06
C ARG A 5 12.12 -18.31 0.11
N CYS A 6 12.17 -17.36 1.01
CA CYS A 6 11.26 -16.22 1.02
C CYS A 6 11.48 -15.40 -0.25
N TYR A 7 10.43 -15.12 -1.04
CA TYR A 7 10.51 -14.39 -2.31
C TYR A 7 11.03 -12.95 -2.17
N THR A 8 11.08 -12.44 -0.95
CA THR A 8 11.47 -11.05 -0.64
C THR A 8 12.91 -10.91 -0.14
N GLN A 9 13.64 -12.01 0.15
CA GLN A 9 15.04 -11.92 0.57
C GLN A 9 15.96 -11.63 -0.62
N ARG A 10 16.80 -10.59 -0.50
CA ARG A 10 17.93 -10.42 -1.43
C ARG A 10 18.77 -11.69 -1.40
N ARG A 11 19.10 -12.21 -2.57
CA ARG A 11 20.05 -13.30 -2.68
C ARG A 11 21.40 -12.78 -2.24
N GLU A 12 21.87 -13.21 -1.07
CA GLU A 12 23.28 -13.09 -0.73
C GLU A 12 24.09 -13.93 -1.73
N ASN A 13 24.91 -13.23 -2.47
CA ASN A 13 26.00 -13.64 -3.33
C ASN A 13 26.03 -15.09 -3.88
N VAL A 14 25.62 -15.23 -5.13
CA VAL A 14 26.38 -16.07 -6.07
C VAL A 14 26.52 -15.28 -7.38
N GLY A 15 27.65 -14.58 -7.55
CA GLY A 15 28.15 -14.02 -8.83
C GLY A 15 27.43 -12.75 -9.31
N THR A 16 28.12 -11.63 -9.37
CA THR A 16 28.01 -10.44 -10.25
C THR A 16 26.65 -9.91 -10.72
N LYS A 17 25.51 -10.30 -10.16
CA LYS A 17 24.22 -9.70 -10.45
C LYS A 17 23.96 -8.59 -9.43
N GLN A 18 23.80 -7.37 -9.91
CA GLN A 18 23.34 -6.26 -9.07
C GLN A 18 22.00 -6.65 -8.40
N PRO A 19 21.84 -6.39 -7.09
CA PRO A 19 20.57 -6.63 -6.43
C PRO A 19 19.48 -5.77 -7.07
N LEU A 20 18.27 -6.33 -7.19
CA LEU A 20 17.12 -5.57 -7.71
C LEU A 20 16.76 -4.47 -6.71
N LYS A 21 16.61 -3.23 -7.20
CA LYS A 21 16.08 -2.11 -6.44
C LYS A 21 14.58 -2.29 -6.28
N LYS A 22 14.07 -2.22 -5.06
CA LYS A 22 12.65 -2.42 -4.80
C LYS A 22 11.93 -1.09 -4.73
N TYR A 23 10.77 -1.04 -5.38
CA TYR A 23 9.79 0.02 -5.27
C TYR A 23 8.60 -0.52 -4.48
N PHE A 24 8.45 -0.08 -3.24
CA PHE A 24 7.33 -0.43 -2.39
C PHE A 24 6.20 0.56 -2.62
N LEU A 25 5.11 0.11 -3.22
CA LEU A 25 3.95 0.95 -3.52
C LEU A 25 2.88 0.77 -2.45
N VAL A 26 2.47 1.85 -1.84
CA VAL A 26 1.41 1.93 -0.84
C VAL A 26 0.32 2.83 -1.37
N TYR A 27 -0.91 2.33 -1.49
CA TYR A 27 -2.04 3.05 -2.06
C TYR A 27 -3.06 3.43 -1.00
N GLU A 28 -3.75 4.56 -1.23
CA GLU A 28 -4.95 4.90 -0.46
C GLU A 28 -6.12 3.99 -0.83
N GLY A 29 -6.34 3.74 -2.12
CA GLY A 29 -7.38 2.87 -2.65
C GLY A 29 -7.00 1.39 -2.61
N GLU A 30 -8.02 0.51 -2.52
CA GLU A 30 -7.77 -0.94 -2.42
C GLU A 30 -7.61 -1.63 -3.78
N LYS A 31 -8.21 -1.09 -4.84
CA LYS A 31 -8.36 -1.85 -6.09
C LYS A 31 -7.93 -1.10 -7.35
N THR A 32 -8.32 0.16 -7.50
CA THR A 32 -8.09 0.88 -8.77
C THR A 32 -6.61 1.05 -9.07
N GLU A 33 -5.85 1.49 -8.10
CA GLU A 33 -4.40 1.71 -8.16
C GLU A 33 -3.67 0.38 -8.28
N SER A 34 -4.04 -0.62 -7.46
CA SER A 34 -3.43 -1.95 -7.51
C SER A 34 -3.59 -2.59 -8.90
N ILE A 35 -4.80 -2.59 -9.47
CA ILE A 35 -5.06 -3.11 -10.82
C ILE A 35 -4.17 -2.40 -11.87
N TYR A 36 -4.00 -1.07 -11.74
CA TYR A 36 -3.16 -0.28 -12.64
C TYR A 36 -1.69 -0.68 -12.56
N PHE A 37 -1.12 -0.71 -11.34
CA PHE A 37 0.30 -1.00 -11.17
C PHE A 37 0.64 -2.47 -11.39
N GLN A 38 -0.28 -3.40 -11.18
CA GLN A 38 -0.13 -4.78 -11.61
C GLN A 38 -0.03 -4.89 -13.13
N ALA A 39 -0.90 -4.19 -13.87
CA ALA A 39 -0.84 -4.14 -15.32
C ALA A 39 0.47 -3.48 -15.82
N LEU A 40 0.92 -2.42 -15.14
CA LEU A 40 2.20 -1.77 -15.41
C LEU A 40 3.37 -2.77 -15.26
N ASN A 41 3.36 -3.55 -14.19
CA ASN A 41 4.38 -4.56 -13.94
C ASN A 41 4.33 -5.73 -14.94
N ASN A 42 3.14 -6.14 -15.36
CA ASN A 42 2.95 -7.18 -16.39
C ASN A 42 3.52 -6.74 -17.74
N LEU A 43 3.35 -5.47 -18.09
CA LEU A 43 3.82 -4.88 -19.35
C LEU A 43 5.19 -4.21 -19.23
N ARG A 44 5.95 -4.48 -18.18
CA ARG A 44 7.20 -3.79 -17.84
C ARG A 44 8.21 -3.69 -19.00
N THR A 45 8.32 -4.71 -19.80
CA THR A 45 9.23 -4.75 -20.97
C THR A 45 8.73 -3.82 -22.08
N ASP A 46 7.44 -3.86 -22.39
CA ASP A 46 6.82 -3.03 -23.43
C ASP A 46 6.87 -1.54 -23.04
N LEU A 47 6.84 -1.25 -21.75
CA LEU A 47 6.86 0.09 -21.17
C LEU A 47 8.27 0.60 -20.86
N ALA A 48 9.29 -0.17 -21.19
CA ALA A 48 10.68 0.14 -20.92
C ALA A 48 11.00 0.43 -19.45
N LEU A 49 10.33 -0.27 -18.51
CA LEU A 49 10.72 -0.20 -17.10
C LEU A 49 12.10 -0.85 -16.91
N ASN A 50 12.88 -0.28 -16.00
CA ASN A 50 14.22 -0.80 -15.71
C ASN A 50 14.13 -2.28 -15.29
N PRO A 51 14.84 -3.20 -15.95
CA PRO A 51 14.81 -4.62 -15.62
C PRO A 51 15.39 -4.94 -14.25
N LEU A 52 16.14 -3.99 -13.65
CA LEU A 52 16.78 -4.13 -12.33
C LEU A 52 15.91 -3.61 -11.17
N ILE A 53 14.64 -3.30 -11.40
CA ILE A 53 13.71 -2.96 -10.33
C ILE A 53 12.74 -4.10 -10.05
N GLU A 54 12.22 -4.13 -8.83
CA GLU A 54 11.13 -4.99 -8.38
C GLU A 54 10.02 -4.10 -7.80
N ILE A 55 8.80 -4.25 -8.31
CA ILE A 55 7.63 -3.51 -7.81
C ILE A 55 6.92 -4.40 -6.80
N ILE A 56 6.77 -3.92 -5.58
CA ILE A 56 6.14 -4.63 -4.47
C ILE A 56 4.96 -3.80 -3.98
N GLU A 57 3.76 -4.35 -4.09
CA GLU A 57 2.58 -3.73 -3.50
C GLU A 57 2.50 -4.07 -2.01
N ILE A 58 2.33 -3.05 -1.18
CA ILE A 58 2.03 -3.22 0.23
C ILE A 58 0.52 -3.18 0.38
N VAL A 59 -0.07 -4.37 0.48
CA VAL A 59 -1.50 -4.51 0.72
C VAL A 59 -1.78 -4.20 2.19
N ARG A 60 -2.74 -3.31 2.43
CA ARG A 60 -3.21 -2.99 3.78
C ARG A 60 -3.96 -4.17 4.38
N ASP A 61 -3.80 -4.36 5.67
CA ASP A 61 -4.52 -5.40 6.39
C ASP A 61 -6.03 -5.09 6.47
N SER A 62 -6.85 -6.12 6.58
CA SER A 62 -8.31 -5.99 6.67
C SER A 62 -8.79 -5.17 7.87
N SER A 63 -8.00 -5.12 8.95
CA SER A 63 -8.24 -4.22 10.10
C SER A 63 -8.05 -2.73 9.76
N GLU A 64 -7.36 -2.44 8.67
CA GLU A 64 -7.11 -1.10 8.12
C GLU A 64 -8.18 -0.69 7.09
N ILE A 65 -9.12 -1.59 6.77
CA ILE A 65 -10.29 -1.32 5.93
C ILE A 65 -11.11 -0.21 6.61
N GLY A 66 -11.20 0.95 5.93
CA GLY A 66 -11.84 2.16 6.46
C GLY A 66 -10.86 3.24 6.95
N TYR A 67 -9.56 2.98 6.99
CA TYR A 67 -8.54 4.03 7.13
C TYR A 67 -8.18 4.60 5.75
N SER A 68 -9.11 5.35 5.15
CA SER A 68 -8.86 6.06 3.88
C SER A 68 -8.10 7.39 4.07
N ASN A 69 -7.71 7.72 5.29
CA ASN A 69 -7.01 8.97 5.57
C ASN A 69 -5.50 8.81 5.37
N PRO A 70 -4.87 9.56 4.47
CA PRO A 70 -3.44 9.47 4.16
C PRO A 70 -2.52 9.63 5.38
N LYS A 71 -2.93 10.45 6.39
CA LYS A 71 -2.17 10.58 7.64
C LYS A 71 -2.06 9.24 8.38
N LYS A 72 -3.14 8.48 8.49
CA LYS A 72 -3.11 7.17 9.15
C LYS A 72 -2.30 6.15 8.35
N ILE A 73 -2.37 6.25 7.02
CA ILE A 73 -1.62 5.36 6.11
C ILE A 73 -0.11 5.58 6.31
N ILE A 74 0.36 6.84 6.34
CA ILE A 74 1.79 7.13 6.52
C ILE A 74 2.28 6.71 7.91
N ASP A 75 1.51 6.97 8.97
CA ASP A 75 1.88 6.59 10.33
C ASP A 75 2.06 5.06 10.42
N ARG A 76 1.13 4.29 9.85
CA ARG A 76 1.19 2.84 9.84
C ARG A 76 2.31 2.30 8.95
N LEU A 77 2.55 2.93 7.81
CA LEU A 77 3.66 2.60 6.93
C LEU A 77 5.01 2.77 7.65
N ILE A 78 5.18 3.86 8.38
CA ILE A 78 6.39 4.13 9.18
C ILE A 78 6.58 3.03 10.23
N GLU A 79 5.53 2.72 11.01
CA GLU A 79 5.57 1.65 12.00
C GLU A 79 6.00 0.32 11.36
N ASN A 80 5.39 -0.08 10.25
CA ASN A 80 5.70 -1.32 9.54
C ASN A 80 7.15 -1.35 9.00
N VAL A 81 7.64 -0.24 8.47
CA VAL A 81 9.03 -0.14 7.97
C VAL A 81 10.02 -0.22 9.12
N GLU A 82 9.76 0.47 10.23
CA GLU A 82 10.62 0.43 11.43
C GLU A 82 10.65 -0.97 12.05
N GLU A 83 9.51 -1.64 12.17
CA GLU A 83 9.43 -3.03 12.63
C GLU A 83 10.26 -3.97 11.75
N ASN A 84 10.22 -3.79 10.42
CA ASN A 84 11.00 -4.59 9.48
C ASN A 84 12.51 -4.33 9.61
N ILE A 85 12.95 -3.08 9.75
CA ILE A 85 14.36 -2.70 9.96
C ILE A 85 14.88 -3.30 11.27
N LEU A 86 14.09 -3.23 12.35
CA LEU A 86 14.46 -3.75 13.66
C LEU A 86 14.37 -5.29 13.75
N GLY A 87 13.75 -5.94 12.77
CA GLY A 87 13.48 -7.39 12.80
C GLY A 87 12.58 -7.80 13.96
N ARG A 88 11.79 -6.86 14.50
CA ARG A 88 10.89 -7.05 15.64
C ARG A 88 9.48 -6.61 15.26
N LEU A 89 8.50 -7.30 15.80
CA LEU A 89 7.09 -7.03 15.57
C LEU A 89 6.48 -6.40 16.82
N SER A 90 5.59 -5.41 16.67
CA SER A 90 4.75 -4.97 17.79
C SER A 90 3.64 -5.98 18.05
N TYR A 91 3.08 -5.97 19.27
CA TYR A 91 1.91 -6.82 19.58
C TYR A 91 0.72 -6.46 18.68
N GLU A 92 0.52 -5.20 18.36
CA GLU A 92 -0.55 -4.76 17.46
C GLU A 92 -0.39 -5.34 16.06
N SER A 93 0.80 -5.24 15.47
CA SER A 93 1.08 -5.82 14.15
C SER A 93 0.98 -7.34 14.16
N PHE A 94 1.39 -7.98 15.25
CA PHE A 94 1.25 -9.41 15.43
C PHE A 94 -0.22 -9.85 15.46
N LEU A 95 -1.06 -9.18 16.26
CA LEU A 95 -2.49 -9.44 16.33
C LEU A 95 -3.19 -9.22 14.99
N ASN A 96 -2.86 -8.16 14.27
CA ASN A 96 -3.40 -7.88 12.94
C ASN A 96 -3.06 -8.99 11.93
N ARG A 97 -1.84 -9.55 11.99
CA ARG A 97 -1.46 -10.69 11.16
C ARG A 97 -2.25 -11.95 11.48
N ILE A 98 -2.51 -12.20 12.77
CA ILE A 98 -3.36 -13.31 13.22
C ILE A 98 -4.77 -13.14 12.69
N ILE A 99 -5.36 -11.97 12.88
CA ILE A 99 -6.70 -11.64 12.38
C ILE A 99 -6.79 -11.88 10.88
N HIS A 100 -5.84 -11.36 10.12
CA HIS A 100 -5.80 -11.57 8.67
C HIS A 100 -5.70 -13.06 8.28
N GLY A 101 -4.93 -13.84 9.04
CA GLY A 101 -4.87 -15.29 8.86
C GLY A 101 -6.21 -15.97 9.11
N LEU A 102 -6.93 -15.55 10.14
CA LEU A 102 -8.24 -16.07 10.51
C LEU A 102 -9.36 -15.62 9.56
N GLU A 103 -9.28 -14.43 8.98
CA GLU A 103 -10.26 -13.92 7.98
C GLU A 103 -10.17 -14.65 6.65
N ASN A 104 -8.98 -15.09 6.26
CA ASN A 104 -8.78 -15.92 5.07
C ASN A 104 -9.27 -17.37 5.27
N GLY A 105 -9.61 -17.77 6.50
CA GLY A 105 -10.26 -19.01 6.85
C GLY A 105 -11.78 -18.83 7.08
N THR A 106 -12.42 -19.89 7.56
CA THR A 106 -13.87 -19.87 7.87
C THR A 106 -14.18 -19.37 9.27
N PHE A 107 -13.15 -19.02 10.07
CA PHE A 107 -13.28 -18.77 11.50
C PHE A 107 -14.32 -17.70 11.87
N PHE A 108 -14.25 -16.51 11.25
CA PHE A 108 -15.19 -15.44 11.56
C PHE A 108 -16.57 -15.65 10.93
N SER A 109 -16.68 -16.43 9.86
CA SER A 109 -17.96 -16.74 9.23
C SER A 109 -18.81 -17.70 10.08
N ASP A 110 -18.17 -18.62 10.79
CA ASP A 110 -18.84 -19.67 11.55
C ASP A 110 -19.02 -19.33 13.03
N ASN A 111 -18.15 -18.48 13.56
CA ASN A 111 -18.15 -18.09 14.97
C ASN A 111 -18.78 -16.69 15.14
N ARG A 112 -19.88 -16.38 15.16
CA ARG A 112 -20.66 -15.16 15.49
C ARG A 112 -19.90 -14.00 16.19
N ILE A 113 -18.59 -13.93 16.04
CA ILE A 113 -17.68 -12.97 16.63
C ILE A 113 -17.15 -12.08 15.52
N SER A 114 -17.21 -10.76 15.68
CA SER A 114 -16.61 -9.85 14.72
C SER A 114 -15.10 -9.77 14.95
N THR A 115 -14.37 -9.49 13.88
CA THR A 115 -12.92 -9.17 13.93
C THR A 115 -12.62 -8.11 14.98
N LYS A 116 -13.50 -7.11 15.10
CA LYS A 116 -13.37 -6.02 16.06
C LYS A 116 -13.47 -6.52 17.50
N ASP A 117 -14.47 -7.35 17.83
CA ASP A 117 -14.66 -7.85 19.21
C ASP A 117 -13.49 -8.75 19.61
N PHE A 118 -12.94 -9.52 18.67
CA PHE A 118 -11.74 -10.32 18.90
C PHE A 118 -10.52 -9.43 19.18
N LEU A 119 -10.27 -8.41 18.37
CA LEU A 119 -9.17 -7.48 18.55
C LEU A 119 -9.30 -6.71 19.89
N ASP A 120 -10.47 -6.20 20.20
CA ASP A 120 -10.74 -5.47 21.45
C ASP A 120 -10.51 -6.37 22.68
N SER A 121 -10.85 -7.65 22.59
CA SER A 121 -10.58 -8.66 23.64
C SER A 121 -9.07 -8.89 23.81
N CYS A 122 -8.33 -9.04 22.70
CA CYS A 122 -6.88 -9.20 22.72
C CYS A 122 -6.19 -7.98 23.35
N ILE A 123 -6.58 -6.77 22.93
CA ILE A 123 -6.03 -5.50 23.43
C ILE A 123 -6.33 -5.34 24.93
N SER A 124 -7.54 -5.70 25.38
CA SER A 124 -7.92 -5.64 26.79
C SER A 124 -7.05 -6.56 27.65
N LEU A 125 -6.79 -7.78 27.18
CA LEU A 125 -5.92 -8.74 27.88
C LEU A 125 -4.46 -8.31 27.90
N LEU A 126 -3.93 -7.74 26.80
CA LEU A 126 -2.59 -7.17 26.79
C LEU A 126 -2.44 -6.05 27.83
N ARG A 127 -3.41 -5.13 27.88
CA ARG A 127 -3.42 -4.05 28.88
C ARG A 127 -3.49 -4.59 30.30
N GLY A 128 -4.31 -5.62 30.53
CA GLY A 128 -4.38 -6.33 31.82
C GLY A 128 -3.05 -6.95 32.23
N ALA A 129 -2.24 -7.40 31.28
CA ALA A 129 -0.88 -7.91 31.48
C ALA A 129 0.20 -6.80 31.57
N GLY A 130 -0.18 -5.51 31.49
CA GLY A 130 0.75 -4.38 31.54
C GLY A 130 1.50 -4.14 30.22
N VAL A 131 1.07 -4.76 29.13
CA VAL A 131 1.69 -4.64 27.79
C VAL A 131 0.90 -3.63 26.93
N THR A 132 1.61 -2.74 26.27
CA THR A 132 0.97 -1.81 25.31
C THR A 132 0.93 -2.44 23.92
N PRO A 133 -0.13 -2.21 23.11
CA PRO A 133 -0.22 -2.77 21.76
C PRO A 133 0.96 -2.41 20.86
N LYS A 134 1.52 -1.21 21.03
CA LYS A 134 2.67 -0.71 20.25
C LYS A 134 4.03 -1.21 20.76
N GLU A 135 4.06 -1.92 21.88
CA GLU A 135 5.29 -2.48 22.43
C GLU A 135 5.84 -3.58 21.52
N LEU A 136 7.16 -3.54 21.28
CA LEU A 136 7.83 -4.53 20.45
C LEU A 136 7.93 -5.87 21.21
N ILE A 137 7.62 -6.96 20.53
CA ILE A 137 7.70 -8.31 21.08
C ILE A 137 9.17 -8.66 21.33
N ALA A 138 9.55 -8.73 22.61
CA ALA A 138 10.87 -9.15 23.03
C ALA A 138 11.03 -10.67 23.07
N ASP A 139 9.94 -11.38 23.39
CA ASP A 139 9.88 -12.83 23.54
C ASP A 139 8.74 -13.38 22.68
N LYS A 140 9.11 -14.02 21.56
CA LYS A 140 8.16 -14.59 20.62
C LYS A 140 7.29 -15.68 21.25
N GLN A 141 7.89 -16.53 22.10
CA GLN A 141 7.15 -17.61 22.74
C GLN A 141 6.03 -17.06 23.64
N LYS A 142 6.32 -16.04 24.44
CA LYS A 142 5.29 -15.40 25.27
C LYS A 142 4.16 -14.79 24.45
N ALA A 143 4.48 -14.20 23.29
CA ALA A 143 3.46 -13.65 22.39
C ALA A 143 2.60 -14.77 21.79
N CYS A 144 3.19 -15.89 21.41
CA CYS A 144 2.46 -17.10 20.96
C CYS A 144 1.56 -17.64 22.05
N ASP A 145 2.11 -17.90 23.26
CA ASP A 145 1.35 -18.43 24.40
C ASP A 145 0.15 -17.55 24.76
N PHE A 146 0.35 -16.21 24.67
CA PHE A 146 -0.73 -15.23 24.88
C PHE A 146 -1.83 -15.40 23.84
N CYS A 147 -1.47 -15.47 22.56
CA CYS A 147 -2.46 -15.61 21.47
C CYS A 147 -3.15 -16.97 21.50
N GLU A 148 -2.44 -18.04 21.78
CA GLU A 148 -3.03 -19.39 21.98
C GLU A 148 -4.05 -19.39 23.10
N HIS A 149 -3.75 -18.72 24.21
CA HIS A 149 -4.70 -18.57 25.32
C HIS A 149 -5.98 -17.83 24.89
N VAL A 150 -5.85 -16.76 24.11
CA VAL A 150 -7.01 -16.02 23.57
C VAL A 150 -7.76 -16.87 22.57
N LEU A 151 -7.08 -17.48 21.61
CA LEU A 151 -7.70 -18.34 20.59
C LEU A 151 -8.43 -19.54 21.20
N ALA A 152 -7.88 -20.13 22.25
CA ALA A 152 -8.52 -21.21 22.99
C ALA A 152 -9.87 -20.80 23.61
N GLN A 153 -10.02 -19.55 24.06
CA GLN A 153 -11.30 -19.03 24.56
C GLN A 153 -12.38 -18.99 23.46
N TYR A 154 -11.96 -18.85 22.21
CA TYR A 154 -12.84 -18.83 21.04
C TYR A 154 -12.94 -20.18 20.32
N ARG A 155 -12.40 -21.25 20.91
CA ARG A 155 -12.42 -22.64 20.38
C ARG A 155 -11.74 -22.78 19.00
N VAL A 156 -10.73 -21.98 18.72
CA VAL A 156 -9.87 -22.17 17.53
C VAL A 156 -8.93 -23.34 17.82
N ASN A 157 -8.99 -24.37 16.99
CA ASN A 157 -8.13 -25.54 17.10
C ASN A 157 -6.81 -25.30 16.37
N ASP A 158 -5.70 -25.86 16.89
CA ASP A 158 -4.33 -25.77 16.36
C ASP A 158 -4.18 -26.14 14.88
N MET A 159 -5.14 -26.86 14.31
CA MET A 159 -5.09 -27.32 12.92
C MET A 159 -5.43 -26.21 11.89
N GLU A 160 -6.05 -25.11 12.31
CA GLU A 160 -6.47 -24.04 11.40
C GLU A 160 -5.45 -22.90 11.29
N PHE A 161 -4.50 -22.81 12.22
CA PHE A 161 -3.59 -21.69 12.30
C PHE A 161 -2.21 -22.07 12.86
N GLN A 162 -1.16 -21.90 12.07
CA GLN A 162 0.23 -22.10 12.53
C GLN A 162 0.82 -20.74 12.93
N MET A 163 0.99 -20.51 14.23
CA MET A 163 1.52 -19.28 14.80
C MET A 163 2.92 -18.93 14.29
N ASP A 164 3.75 -19.94 14.03
CA ASP A 164 5.08 -19.74 13.45
C ASP A 164 5.02 -19.05 12.08
N ASP A 165 3.98 -19.32 11.28
CA ASP A 165 3.78 -18.69 9.99
C ASP A 165 3.48 -17.17 10.12
N VAL A 166 2.93 -16.72 11.23
CA VAL A 166 2.66 -15.30 11.50
C VAL A 166 3.96 -14.53 11.67
N PHE A 167 4.93 -15.10 12.38
CA PHE A 167 6.25 -14.50 12.50
C PHE A 167 7.08 -14.63 11.22
N LEU A 168 6.82 -15.66 10.41
CA LEU A 168 7.51 -15.91 9.13
C LEU A 168 6.89 -15.17 7.96
N ARG A 169 5.62 -14.73 8.06
CA ARG A 169 4.95 -13.99 6.98
C ARG A 169 5.62 -12.65 6.78
N LYS A 170 6.41 -12.61 5.70
CA LYS A 170 6.92 -11.42 5.00
C LYS A 170 7.60 -10.38 5.91
N THR A 171 8.77 -10.68 6.40
CA THR A 171 9.75 -9.61 6.55
C THR A 171 10.01 -9.05 5.15
N ILE A 172 9.41 -7.93 4.84
CA ILE A 172 9.73 -7.16 3.63
C ILE A 172 11.18 -6.75 3.83
N SER A 173 12.11 -7.36 3.10
CA SER A 173 13.52 -6.98 3.17
C SER A 173 13.64 -5.60 2.53
N TYR A 174 13.55 -4.55 3.33
CA TYR A 174 13.70 -3.16 2.96
C TYR A 174 15.10 -2.67 3.34
N GLU A 175 15.79 -2.05 2.40
CA GLU A 175 17.09 -1.40 2.61
C GLU A 175 16.95 0.11 2.38
N PRO A 176 16.95 0.94 3.46
CA PRO A 176 16.60 2.36 3.38
C PRO A 176 17.42 3.18 2.37
N ASP A 177 18.70 2.84 2.21
CA ASP A 177 19.61 3.58 1.31
C ASP A 177 19.54 3.12 -0.15
N TYR A 178 18.77 2.06 -0.42
CA TYR A 178 18.71 1.46 -1.74
C TYR A 178 17.30 1.34 -2.31
N ASP A 179 16.36 0.92 -1.49
CA ASP A 179 14.97 0.71 -1.88
C ASP A 179 14.16 2.02 -1.78
N ILE A 180 13.05 2.10 -2.51
CA ILE A 180 12.19 3.28 -2.53
C ILE A 180 10.81 2.90 -2.01
N VAL A 181 10.31 3.65 -1.05
CA VAL A 181 8.93 3.56 -0.57
C VAL A 181 8.13 4.70 -1.20
N CYS A 182 7.06 4.36 -1.90
CA CYS A 182 6.19 5.28 -2.62
C CYS A 182 4.80 5.28 -1.98
N LEU A 183 4.40 6.39 -1.39
CA LEU A 183 3.03 6.60 -0.92
C LEU A 183 2.22 7.27 -2.04
N ILE A 184 1.12 6.65 -2.46
CA ILE A 184 0.26 7.10 -3.56
C ILE A 184 -1.12 7.39 -2.99
N VAL A 185 -1.55 8.66 -3.06
CA VAL A 185 -2.78 9.15 -2.42
C VAL A 185 -3.59 10.06 -3.33
N ASP A 186 -4.88 10.11 -3.07
CA ASP A 186 -5.80 11.07 -3.66
C ASP A 186 -5.79 12.39 -2.87
N ARG A 187 -5.88 13.53 -3.57
CA ARG A 187 -6.07 14.83 -2.96
C ARG A 187 -7.57 15.12 -2.81
N ASP A 188 -8.31 14.26 -2.13
CA ASP A 188 -9.68 14.58 -1.75
C ASP A 188 -9.68 15.66 -0.65
N SER A 189 -9.95 16.92 -1.04
CA SER A 189 -9.92 18.06 -0.12
C SER A 189 -10.93 17.97 1.05
N LYS A 190 -11.91 17.06 0.97
CA LYS A 190 -12.90 16.85 2.04
C LYS A 190 -12.40 15.90 3.11
N SER A 191 -11.60 14.92 2.74
CA SER A 191 -11.07 13.87 3.64
C SER A 191 -9.60 14.08 4.01
N PHE A 192 -8.83 14.75 3.16
CA PHE A 192 -7.41 15.02 3.31
C PHE A 192 -7.17 16.53 3.45
N THR A 193 -7.24 17.04 4.69
CA THR A 193 -7.09 18.48 5.00
C THR A 193 -5.69 18.99 4.72
N GLU A 194 -5.49 20.31 4.66
CA GLU A 194 -4.18 20.93 4.43
C GLU A 194 -3.17 20.57 5.52
N ASP A 195 -3.57 20.62 6.80
CA ASP A 195 -2.71 20.24 7.91
C ASP A 195 -2.28 18.77 7.82
N GLN A 196 -3.17 17.89 7.36
CA GLN A 196 -2.84 16.48 7.13
C GLN A 196 -1.89 16.31 5.95
N TYR A 197 -2.06 17.11 4.90
CA TYR A 197 -1.17 17.11 3.74
C TYR A 197 0.25 17.51 4.15
N ASP A 198 0.39 18.61 4.89
CA ASP A 198 1.68 19.07 5.40
C ASP A 198 2.35 18.01 6.30
N TYR A 199 1.57 17.40 7.18
CA TYR A 199 2.04 16.31 8.02
C TYR A 199 2.58 15.12 7.20
N VAL A 200 1.82 14.66 6.20
CA VAL A 200 2.22 13.53 5.34
C VAL A 200 3.48 13.89 4.54
N LEU A 201 3.53 15.10 3.99
CA LEU A 201 4.68 15.58 3.23
C LEU A 201 5.95 15.65 4.08
N GLU A 202 5.82 16.16 5.32
CA GLU A 202 6.93 16.23 6.28
C GLU A 202 7.41 14.82 6.66
N LYS A 203 6.49 13.91 6.98
CA LYS A 203 6.82 12.52 7.31
C LYS A 203 7.48 11.78 6.16
N CYS A 204 7.02 11.95 4.94
CA CYS A 204 7.68 11.39 3.76
C CYS A 204 9.11 11.91 3.62
N LYS A 205 9.35 13.22 3.82
CA LYS A 205 10.68 13.82 3.80
C LYS A 205 11.58 13.28 4.91
N GLU A 206 11.08 13.19 6.16
CA GLU A 206 11.84 12.65 7.31
C GLU A 206 12.29 11.20 7.09
N LYS A 207 11.45 10.39 6.45
CA LYS A 207 11.70 8.95 6.24
C LYS A 207 12.31 8.63 4.88
N ASN A 208 12.58 9.63 4.05
CA ASN A 208 13.04 9.47 2.67
C ASN A 208 12.08 8.60 1.83
N PHE A 209 10.77 8.81 2.02
CA PHE A 209 9.71 8.20 1.22
C PHE A 209 9.29 9.16 0.12
N ASP A 210 8.94 8.62 -1.05
CA ASP A 210 8.37 9.39 -2.13
C ASP A 210 6.85 9.55 -1.95
N LEU A 211 6.35 10.78 -2.12
CA LEU A 211 4.91 11.07 -2.09
C LEU A 211 4.41 11.36 -3.51
N TYR A 212 3.44 10.58 -3.94
CA TYR A 212 2.75 10.74 -5.22
C TYR A 212 1.28 11.06 -4.98
N VAL A 213 0.81 12.12 -5.60
CA VAL A 213 -0.53 12.66 -5.36
C VAL A 213 -1.26 12.84 -6.66
N SER A 214 -2.53 12.49 -6.69
CA SER A 214 -3.46 12.86 -7.76
C SER A 214 -4.51 13.81 -7.23
N ASN A 215 -4.58 15.02 -7.77
CA ASN A 215 -5.57 16.02 -7.45
C ASN A 215 -6.53 16.22 -8.64
N PRO A 216 -7.83 15.91 -8.50
CA PRO A 216 -8.51 15.54 -7.23
C PRO A 216 -8.39 14.05 -6.83
N CYS A 217 -8.22 13.10 -7.76
CA CYS A 217 -8.16 11.68 -7.47
C CYS A 217 -7.48 10.88 -8.59
N PHE A 218 -7.23 9.59 -8.37
CA PHE A 218 -6.53 8.70 -9.30
C PHE A 218 -7.22 8.60 -10.68
N GLU A 219 -8.54 8.77 -10.75
CA GLU A 219 -9.25 8.81 -12.03
C GLU A 219 -8.78 9.97 -12.92
N PHE A 220 -8.24 11.05 -12.36
CA PHE A 220 -7.62 12.09 -13.17
C PHE A 220 -6.39 11.54 -13.91
N TRP A 221 -5.53 10.78 -13.25
CA TRP A 221 -4.41 10.11 -13.91
C TRP A 221 -4.89 9.14 -15.01
N VAL A 222 -5.94 8.35 -14.74
CA VAL A 222 -6.51 7.46 -15.75
C VAL A 222 -7.05 8.23 -16.96
N LEU A 223 -7.69 9.37 -16.74
CA LEU A 223 -8.22 10.23 -17.80
C LEU A 223 -7.12 10.73 -18.73
N LEU A 224 -5.96 11.09 -18.18
CA LEU A 224 -4.83 11.61 -18.96
C LEU A 224 -4.29 10.63 -20.01
N HIS A 225 -4.61 9.35 -19.92
CA HIS A 225 -4.24 8.35 -20.94
C HIS A 225 -5.02 8.51 -22.25
N PHE A 226 -6.21 9.12 -22.21
CA PHE A 226 -7.17 9.13 -23.30
C PHE A 226 -7.59 10.52 -23.76
N CYS A 227 -7.12 11.59 -23.12
CA CYS A 227 -7.46 12.94 -23.50
C CYS A 227 -6.45 13.52 -24.51
N GLU A 228 -6.91 14.45 -25.34
CA GLU A 228 -6.03 15.29 -26.13
C GLU A 228 -5.37 16.33 -25.22
N SER A 229 -4.18 16.78 -25.61
CA SER A 229 -3.27 17.54 -24.74
C SER A 229 -3.86 18.78 -24.05
N ASP A 230 -4.91 19.41 -24.59
CA ASP A 230 -5.49 20.65 -24.03
C ASP A 230 -6.95 20.50 -23.59
N GLU A 231 -7.54 19.32 -23.77
CA GLU A 231 -8.99 19.09 -23.59
C GLU A 231 -9.51 19.47 -22.21
N TYR A 232 -8.72 19.22 -21.17
CA TYR A 232 -9.14 19.45 -19.78
C TYR A 232 -8.38 20.57 -19.06
N ARG A 233 -7.58 21.37 -19.78
CA ARG A 233 -6.74 22.39 -19.18
C ARG A 233 -7.51 23.45 -18.39
N ASN A 234 -8.74 23.73 -18.80
CA ASN A 234 -9.61 24.73 -18.17
C ASN A 234 -10.84 24.08 -17.51
N ALA A 235 -10.85 22.78 -17.30
CA ALA A 235 -11.98 22.09 -16.71
C ALA A 235 -12.09 22.38 -15.22
N ASP A 236 -13.32 22.61 -14.76
CA ASP A 236 -13.65 22.72 -13.34
C ASP A 236 -13.98 21.33 -12.78
N PHE A 237 -12.97 20.66 -12.27
CA PHE A 237 -13.10 19.30 -11.74
C PHE A 237 -13.90 19.21 -10.42
N GLU A 238 -14.27 20.33 -9.80
CA GLU A 238 -15.22 20.31 -8.67
C GLU A 238 -16.66 20.04 -9.16
N LYS A 239 -16.94 20.39 -10.42
CA LYS A 239 -18.28 20.22 -11.04
C LYS A 239 -18.38 19.00 -11.95
N VAL A 240 -17.26 18.36 -12.25
CA VAL A 240 -17.18 17.27 -13.23
C VAL A 240 -16.89 15.95 -12.52
N SER A 241 -17.71 14.93 -12.76
CA SER A 241 -17.42 13.57 -12.30
C SER A 241 -16.31 12.94 -13.13
N LEU A 242 -15.10 12.85 -12.59
CA LEU A 242 -13.96 12.25 -13.27
C LEU A 242 -14.25 10.81 -13.72
N THR A 243 -14.96 10.04 -12.91
CA THR A 243 -15.36 8.66 -13.28
C THR A 243 -16.23 8.66 -14.55
N GLU A 244 -17.11 9.65 -14.72
CA GLU A 244 -17.93 9.78 -15.93
C GLU A 244 -17.11 10.25 -17.12
N GLU A 245 -16.17 11.18 -16.93
CA GLU A 245 -15.26 11.60 -17.99
C GLU A 245 -14.38 10.45 -18.48
N VAL A 246 -13.84 9.65 -17.57
CA VAL A 246 -13.11 8.43 -17.95
C VAL A 246 -14.01 7.50 -18.74
N ARG A 247 -15.28 7.30 -18.34
CA ARG A 247 -16.23 6.42 -19.07
C ARG A 247 -16.58 6.95 -20.46
N LYS A 248 -16.59 8.25 -20.69
CA LYS A 248 -16.79 8.81 -22.04
C LYS A 248 -15.66 8.40 -22.98
N LYS A 249 -14.43 8.33 -22.49
CA LYS A 249 -13.25 7.94 -23.28
C LYS A 249 -13.03 6.42 -23.27
N PHE A 250 -13.34 5.78 -22.15
CA PHE A 250 -13.20 4.34 -21.93
C PHE A 250 -14.48 3.74 -21.32
N PRO A 251 -15.48 3.41 -22.17
CA PRO A 251 -16.84 3.03 -21.71
C PRO A 251 -16.90 1.84 -20.75
N CYS A 252 -15.93 0.93 -20.83
CA CYS A 252 -15.87 -0.25 -19.95
C CYS A 252 -15.27 0.04 -18.58
N TYR A 253 -14.91 1.30 -18.26
CA TYR A 253 -14.29 1.66 -16.99
C TYR A 253 -15.25 1.50 -15.81
N LYS A 254 -14.80 0.74 -14.82
CA LYS A 254 -15.37 0.66 -13.47
C LYS A 254 -14.21 0.70 -12.48
N LYS A 255 -14.29 1.54 -11.42
CA LYS A 255 -13.21 1.73 -10.45
C LYS A 255 -12.51 0.44 -10.01
N ASN A 256 -13.28 -0.60 -9.72
CA ASN A 256 -12.77 -1.85 -9.18
C ASN A 256 -12.61 -2.97 -10.23
N LYS A 257 -12.86 -2.67 -11.51
CA LYS A 257 -12.79 -3.67 -12.58
C LYS A 257 -12.69 -2.98 -13.93
N TYR A 258 -11.51 -2.93 -14.51
CA TYR A 258 -11.27 -2.40 -15.85
C TYR A 258 -10.08 -3.10 -16.50
N ASN A 259 -9.96 -2.98 -17.82
CA ASN A 259 -8.81 -3.49 -18.55
C ASN A 259 -7.63 -2.51 -18.38
N ALA A 260 -6.86 -2.68 -17.31
CA ALA A 260 -5.75 -1.80 -17.00
C ALA A 260 -4.59 -1.93 -17.98
N GLU A 261 -4.37 -3.09 -18.59
CA GLU A 261 -3.33 -3.24 -19.63
C GLU A 261 -3.61 -2.35 -20.84
N PHE A 262 -4.89 -2.20 -21.22
CA PHE A 262 -5.28 -1.27 -22.28
C PHE A 262 -4.97 0.18 -21.88
N VAL A 263 -5.27 0.57 -20.64
CA VAL A 263 -4.96 1.92 -20.12
C VAL A 263 -3.45 2.15 -20.10
N VAL A 264 -2.71 1.25 -19.51
CA VAL A 264 -1.26 1.40 -19.26
C VAL A 264 -0.45 1.47 -20.57
N ARG A 265 -0.93 0.89 -21.68
CA ARG A 265 -0.28 1.02 -23.00
C ARG A 265 -0.20 2.48 -23.45
N GLU A 266 -1.11 3.33 -23.01
CA GLU A 266 -1.13 4.77 -23.30
C GLU A 266 -0.40 5.62 -22.25
N VAL A 267 0.42 5.01 -21.41
CA VAL A 267 1.11 5.70 -20.30
C VAL A 267 1.99 6.86 -20.76
N ASN A 268 2.58 6.78 -21.95
CA ASN A 268 3.37 7.88 -22.52
C ASN A 268 2.52 9.10 -22.84
N THR A 269 1.28 8.88 -23.29
CA THR A 269 0.27 9.94 -23.48
C THR A 269 -0.07 10.57 -22.14
N ALA A 270 -0.31 9.77 -21.11
CA ALA A 270 -0.59 10.26 -19.76
C ALA A 270 0.57 11.10 -19.19
N ILE A 271 1.81 10.62 -19.29
CA ILE A 271 3.01 11.35 -18.84
C ILE A 271 3.12 12.70 -19.56
N LYS A 272 2.91 12.73 -20.89
CA LYS A 272 2.92 13.97 -21.65
C LYS A 272 1.84 14.94 -21.20
N ASN A 273 0.62 14.44 -21.00
CA ASN A 273 -0.53 15.24 -20.60
C ASN A 273 -0.40 15.75 -19.15
N ALA A 274 0.17 14.95 -18.23
CA ALA A 274 0.41 15.38 -16.85
C ALA A 274 1.26 16.64 -16.76
N LYS A 275 2.26 16.78 -17.64
CA LYS A 275 3.13 17.98 -17.71
C LYS A 275 2.41 19.29 -18.06
N LEU A 276 1.16 19.22 -18.51
CA LEU A 276 0.31 20.39 -18.74
C LEU A 276 -0.41 20.87 -17.46
N PHE A 277 -0.33 20.09 -16.40
CA PHE A 277 -0.94 20.33 -15.09
C PHE A 277 0.14 20.43 -14.02
N CYS A 278 -0.28 20.54 -12.76
CA CYS A 278 0.66 20.57 -11.66
C CYS A 278 1.30 19.18 -11.43
N GLU A 279 2.64 19.12 -11.38
CA GLU A 279 3.40 17.92 -10.97
C GLU A 279 4.18 18.17 -9.67
N ASN A 280 4.24 19.41 -9.17
CA ASN A 280 4.96 19.73 -7.95
C ASN A 280 4.15 19.28 -6.73
N VAL A 281 4.68 18.34 -5.96
CA VAL A 281 4.03 17.80 -4.77
C VAL A 281 3.68 18.86 -3.73
N ASN A 282 4.41 19.98 -3.64
CA ASN A 282 4.07 21.05 -2.70
C ASN A 282 2.84 21.86 -3.16
N ASP A 283 2.57 21.92 -4.46
CA ASP A 283 1.51 22.73 -5.06
C ASP A 283 0.26 21.88 -5.36
N LEU A 284 0.41 20.55 -5.47
CA LEU A 284 -0.71 19.62 -5.71
C LEU A 284 -1.80 19.69 -4.65
N ARG A 285 -1.52 20.25 -3.46
CA ARG A 285 -2.55 20.52 -2.43
C ARG A 285 -3.65 21.46 -2.90
N HIS A 286 -3.35 22.40 -3.81
CA HIS A 286 -4.25 23.43 -4.30
C HIS A 286 -4.48 23.40 -5.80
N SER A 287 -3.63 22.70 -6.54
CA SER A 287 -3.63 22.72 -8.01
C SER A 287 -3.99 21.35 -8.55
N VAL A 288 -4.87 21.33 -9.55
CA VAL A 288 -5.19 20.11 -10.30
C VAL A 288 -3.94 19.58 -10.99
N GLY A 289 -3.71 18.29 -10.84
CA GLY A 289 -2.56 17.65 -11.45
C GLY A 289 -2.21 16.30 -10.81
N THR A 290 -1.09 15.76 -11.20
CA THR A 290 -0.56 14.52 -10.63
C THR A 290 0.92 14.36 -10.96
N ASN A 291 1.69 13.83 -10.02
CA ASN A 291 3.10 13.50 -10.21
C ASN A 291 3.35 11.99 -10.42
N LEU A 292 2.31 11.22 -10.76
CA LEU A 292 2.46 9.79 -11.06
C LEU A 292 3.31 9.55 -12.33
N GLY A 293 3.31 10.50 -13.28
CA GLY A 293 4.22 10.46 -14.41
C GLY A 293 5.68 10.41 -13.99
N CYS A 294 6.05 11.19 -12.97
CA CYS A 294 7.41 11.21 -12.42
C CYS A 294 7.79 9.86 -11.79
N LEU A 295 6.85 9.16 -11.14
CA LEU A 295 7.09 7.81 -10.61
C LEU A 295 7.46 6.84 -11.73
N ILE A 296 6.69 6.84 -12.82
CA ILE A 296 6.92 5.93 -13.93
C ILE A 296 8.23 6.26 -14.67
N GLU A 297 8.52 7.55 -14.87
CA GLU A 297 9.81 7.98 -15.42
C GLU A 297 10.98 7.56 -14.50
N LYS A 298 10.82 7.63 -13.18
CA LYS A 298 11.81 7.16 -12.19
C LYS A 298 12.01 5.65 -12.24
N MET A 299 10.94 4.87 -12.48
CA MET A 299 11.01 3.41 -12.63
C MET A 299 11.67 2.96 -13.94
N ARG A 300 11.80 3.85 -14.93
CA ARG A 300 12.48 3.58 -16.21
C ARG A 300 13.99 3.78 -16.14
N ASN A 301 14.44 4.63 -15.20
CA ASN A 301 15.85 4.97 -14.98
C ASN A 301 16.48 4.04 -13.92
#